data_60dab3cb658f6e22a708edbd82ac04a5
#
_entry.id   60dab3cb658f6e22a708edbd82ac04a5
#
_cell.length_a   1.000
_cell.length_b   1.000
_cell.length_c   1.000
_cell.angle_alpha   90.00
_cell.angle_beta   90.00
_cell.angle_gamma   90.00
#
_symmetry.space_group_name_H-M   'P 1'
#
loop_
_entity.id
_entity.type
_entity.pdbx_description
1 polymer ?
#
loop_
_entity_poly.entity_id
_entity_poly.type
_entity_poly.pdbx_seq_one_letter_code
_entity_poly.pdbx_strand_id
1 'polypeptide(L)'
;ITTLRPETLFGITNLWVNPNIIYKKIKADNEKWIVSQECAEKLKFFGKEITIEGDIKGTEIIGKFAKTPHTEQEIPIFEAEFVESGMGTGLVMSVPAHAPKDYQALMDLKSKNHELASKIEPIPIISTEGYGEIPAKDVCEKLGVTDQIDAKLEEATEELYLKEFVNGKLNEKCGDFVNEKVEFGRNKIRDWLKDKN
;
A
#
# COMPACT_ATOMS: atom_id res chain seq x y z
N ILE A 1 -7.86 -5.02 -2.09
CA ILE A 1 -7.13 -3.93 -1.39
C ILE A 1 -7.93 -2.67 -1.51
N THR A 2 -7.94 -1.87 -0.44
CA THR A 2 -8.51 -0.51 -0.44
C THR A 2 -7.38 0.50 -0.26
N THR A 3 -7.50 1.66 -0.89
CA THR A 3 -6.55 2.76 -0.71
C THR A 3 -7.28 4.10 -0.66
N LEU A 4 -6.78 5.01 0.18
CA LEU A 4 -7.17 6.41 0.20
C LEU A 4 -6.31 7.26 -0.74
N ARG A 5 -5.25 6.65 -1.31
CA ARG A 5 -4.28 7.30 -2.18
C ARG A 5 -4.16 6.58 -3.53
N PRO A 6 -5.22 6.60 -4.37
CA PRO A 6 -5.22 5.91 -5.66
C PRO A 6 -4.08 6.37 -6.59
N GLU A 7 -3.60 7.61 -6.44
CA GLU A 7 -2.48 8.14 -7.19
C GLU A 7 -1.19 7.35 -6.97
N THR A 8 -1.04 6.68 -5.83
CA THR A 8 0.18 5.92 -5.53
C THR A 8 0.22 4.53 -6.17
N LEU A 9 -0.84 4.14 -6.88
CA LEU A 9 -0.95 2.83 -7.55
C LEU A 9 0.25 2.52 -8.46
N PHE A 10 0.81 3.53 -9.13
CA PHE A 10 1.94 3.37 -10.05
C PHE A 10 3.29 3.13 -9.34
N GLY A 11 3.34 3.30 -8.02
CA GLY A 11 4.54 3.09 -7.20
C GLY A 11 4.51 1.83 -6.34
N ILE A 12 3.58 0.91 -6.61
CA ILE A 12 3.46 -0.33 -5.84
C ILE A 12 4.67 -1.24 -6.07
N THR A 13 5.25 -1.72 -4.98
CA THR A 13 6.38 -2.66 -5.03
C THR A 13 6.08 -4.04 -4.47
N ASN A 14 5.20 -4.12 -3.47
CA ASN A 14 4.82 -5.36 -2.79
C ASN A 14 3.49 -5.20 -2.06
N LEU A 15 3.00 -6.27 -1.45
CA LEU A 15 1.91 -6.24 -0.48
C LEU A 15 2.43 -6.56 0.91
N TRP A 16 1.82 -5.92 1.93
CA TRP A 16 2.03 -6.23 3.33
C TRP A 16 0.88 -7.05 3.90
N VAL A 17 1.23 -8.07 4.67
CA VAL A 17 0.31 -8.97 5.38
C VAL A 17 0.82 -9.16 6.80
N ASN A 18 -0.07 -9.09 7.78
CA ASN A 18 0.30 -9.41 9.17
C ASN A 18 0.28 -10.93 9.38
N PRO A 19 1.39 -11.57 9.78
CA PRO A 19 1.47 -13.01 9.99
C PRO A 19 0.51 -13.54 11.08
N ASN A 20 0.13 -12.68 12.02
CA ASN A 20 -0.69 -13.03 13.18
C ASN A 20 -2.20 -12.92 12.91
N ILE A 21 -2.62 -12.39 11.75
CA ILE A 21 -4.03 -12.26 11.39
C ILE A 21 -4.51 -13.54 10.69
N ILE A 22 -5.72 -13.99 11.04
CA ILE A 22 -6.46 -15.00 10.29
C ILE A 22 -7.41 -14.28 9.35
N TYR A 23 -7.12 -14.37 8.06
CA TYR A 23 -7.94 -13.79 7.00
C TYR A 23 -9.07 -14.71 6.61
N LYS A 24 -10.11 -14.17 6.00
CA LYS A 24 -11.25 -14.87 5.43
C LYS A 24 -11.12 -14.98 3.91
N LYS A 25 -11.30 -16.17 3.39
CA LYS A 25 -11.60 -16.39 1.98
C LYS A 25 -13.09 -16.17 1.82
N ILE A 26 -13.49 -15.15 1.09
CA ILE A 26 -14.90 -14.84 0.89
C ILE A 26 -15.24 -14.87 -0.60
N LYS A 27 -16.49 -15.22 -0.89
CA LYS A 27 -17.13 -14.91 -2.16
C LYS A 27 -17.96 -13.64 -1.93
N ALA A 28 -17.64 -12.59 -2.66
CA ALA A 28 -18.36 -11.33 -2.64
C ALA A 28 -18.95 -11.11 -4.04
N ASP A 29 -20.26 -11.16 -4.15
CA ASP A 29 -20.96 -11.22 -5.43
C ASP A 29 -20.41 -12.41 -6.29
N ASN A 30 -19.74 -12.12 -7.40
CA ASN A 30 -19.13 -13.14 -8.28
C ASN A 30 -17.61 -13.26 -8.13
N GLU A 31 -16.99 -12.54 -7.19
CA GLU A 31 -15.55 -12.51 -7.01
C GLU A 31 -15.11 -13.23 -5.74
N LYS A 32 -13.87 -13.74 -5.75
CA LYS A 32 -13.22 -14.33 -4.58
C LYS A 32 -12.19 -13.36 -4.00
N TRP A 33 -12.35 -13.03 -2.73
CA TRP A 33 -11.48 -12.11 -2.03
C TRP A 33 -10.83 -12.76 -0.81
N ILE A 34 -9.64 -12.27 -0.45
CA ILE A 34 -9.01 -12.51 0.84
C ILE A 34 -9.05 -11.19 1.59
N VAL A 35 -9.68 -11.18 2.75
CA VAL A 35 -9.87 -9.98 3.58
C VAL A 35 -9.81 -10.35 5.06
N SER A 36 -9.63 -9.35 5.93
CA SER A 36 -9.78 -9.54 7.37
C SER A 36 -11.24 -9.87 7.75
N GLN A 37 -11.45 -10.43 8.95
CA GLN A 37 -12.78 -10.68 9.49
C GLN A 37 -13.59 -9.37 9.55
N GLU A 38 -12.98 -8.30 10.06
CA GLU A 38 -13.59 -6.98 10.21
C GLU A 38 -14.00 -6.38 8.87
N CYS A 39 -13.19 -6.59 7.83
CA CYS A 39 -13.56 -6.16 6.48
C CYS A 39 -14.77 -6.96 5.96
N ALA A 40 -14.79 -8.28 6.13
CA ALA A 40 -15.92 -9.12 5.71
C ALA A 40 -17.23 -8.68 6.39
N GLU A 41 -17.17 -8.31 7.67
CA GLU A 41 -18.31 -7.78 8.39
C GLU A 41 -18.77 -6.42 7.87
N LYS A 42 -17.84 -5.48 7.63
CA LYS A 42 -18.15 -4.16 7.05
C LYS A 42 -18.79 -4.28 5.67
N LEU A 43 -18.33 -5.20 4.81
CA LEU A 43 -18.88 -5.38 3.47
C LEU A 43 -20.37 -5.77 3.49
N LYS A 44 -20.82 -6.53 4.49
CA LYS A 44 -22.24 -6.85 4.67
C LYS A 44 -23.08 -5.60 4.92
N PHE A 45 -22.57 -4.63 5.72
CA PHE A 45 -23.26 -3.36 5.93
C PHE A 45 -23.36 -2.50 4.66
N PHE A 46 -22.44 -2.68 3.72
CA PHE A 46 -22.49 -2.01 2.41
C PHE A 46 -23.37 -2.73 1.37
N GLY A 47 -24.16 -3.71 1.81
CA GLY A 47 -25.13 -4.41 0.96
C GLY A 47 -24.53 -5.44 0.00
N LYS A 48 -23.29 -5.85 0.22
CA LYS A 48 -22.66 -6.93 -0.56
C LYS A 48 -23.14 -8.29 -0.06
N GLU A 49 -23.49 -9.19 -0.98
CA GLU A 49 -23.72 -10.59 -0.66
C GLU A 49 -22.38 -11.29 -0.43
N ILE A 50 -22.17 -11.73 0.81
CA ILE A 50 -20.90 -12.32 1.23
C ILE A 50 -21.11 -13.74 1.74
N THR A 51 -20.37 -14.69 1.19
CA THR A 51 -20.23 -16.05 1.70
C THR A 51 -18.80 -16.27 2.15
N ILE A 52 -18.60 -16.72 3.40
CA ILE A 52 -17.28 -17.13 3.89
C ILE A 52 -17.02 -18.55 3.42
N GLU A 53 -15.97 -18.76 2.62
CA GLU A 53 -15.57 -20.06 2.08
C GLU A 53 -14.52 -20.78 2.95
N GLY A 54 -13.86 -20.03 3.86
CA GLY A 54 -12.85 -20.58 4.78
C GLY A 54 -11.89 -19.55 5.31
N ASP A 55 -10.94 -20.02 6.07
CA ASP A 55 -9.88 -19.22 6.69
C ASP A 55 -8.55 -19.43 5.99
N ILE A 56 -7.64 -18.46 6.13
CA ILE A 56 -6.25 -18.53 5.71
C ILE A 56 -5.39 -17.71 6.67
N LYS A 57 -4.33 -18.29 7.20
CA LYS A 57 -3.40 -17.55 8.07
C LYS A 57 -2.54 -16.60 7.25
N GLY A 58 -2.18 -15.45 7.82
CA GLY A 58 -1.24 -14.52 7.18
C GLY A 58 0.06 -15.20 6.75
N THR A 59 0.59 -16.10 7.59
CA THR A 59 1.77 -16.92 7.28
C THR A 59 1.64 -17.80 6.03
N GLU A 60 0.43 -18.15 5.63
CA GLU A 60 0.19 -18.95 4.41
C GLU A 60 0.13 -18.09 3.13
N ILE A 61 -0.01 -16.75 3.29
CA ILE A 61 -0.06 -15.79 2.19
C ILE A 61 1.34 -15.21 1.92
N ILE A 62 2.13 -15.00 2.97
CA ILE A 62 3.50 -14.47 2.90
C ILE A 62 4.37 -15.37 2.03
N GLY A 63 5.24 -14.75 1.23
CA GLY A 63 6.13 -15.44 0.27
C GLY A 63 5.45 -15.81 -1.06
N LYS A 64 4.16 -15.54 -1.21
CA LYS A 64 3.46 -15.65 -2.51
C LYS A 64 3.57 -14.35 -3.30
N PHE A 65 3.00 -14.36 -4.50
CA PHE A 65 2.95 -13.21 -5.38
C PHE A 65 1.50 -12.79 -5.63
N ALA A 66 1.31 -11.49 -5.85
CA ALA A 66 0.06 -10.91 -6.29
C ALA A 66 0.30 -10.11 -7.59
N LYS A 67 -0.76 -9.88 -8.36
CA LYS A 67 -0.70 -9.03 -9.55
C LYS A 67 -1.20 -7.63 -9.24
N THR A 68 -0.52 -6.62 -9.79
CA THR A 68 -0.98 -5.24 -9.71
C THR A 68 -2.18 -5.03 -10.63
N PRO A 69 -3.19 -4.24 -10.22
CA PRO A 69 -4.44 -4.12 -11.00
C PRO A 69 -4.28 -3.30 -12.29
N HIS A 70 -3.20 -2.54 -12.45
CA HIS A 70 -3.00 -1.63 -13.58
C HIS A 70 -2.06 -2.19 -14.66
N THR A 71 -1.09 -3.05 -14.30
CA THR A 71 -0.10 -3.62 -15.23
C THR A 71 -0.05 -5.14 -15.21
N GLU A 72 -0.79 -5.79 -14.31
CA GLU A 72 -0.71 -7.23 -14.03
C GLU A 72 0.71 -7.71 -13.64
N GLN A 73 1.59 -6.80 -13.27
CA GLN A 73 2.94 -7.13 -12.80
C GLN A 73 2.85 -7.95 -11.51
N GLU A 74 3.64 -9.01 -11.43
CA GLU A 74 3.76 -9.80 -10.21
C GLU A 74 4.61 -9.05 -9.17
N ILE A 75 4.07 -8.92 -7.97
CA ILE A 75 4.71 -8.32 -6.81
C ILE A 75 4.70 -9.30 -5.63
N PRO A 76 5.77 -9.37 -4.83
CA PRO A 76 5.83 -10.26 -3.69
C PRO A 76 4.93 -9.81 -2.55
N ILE A 77 4.57 -10.77 -1.69
CA ILE A 77 3.82 -10.53 -0.46
C ILE A 77 4.75 -10.75 0.72
N PHE A 78 4.95 -9.73 1.53
CA PHE A 78 5.81 -9.73 2.70
C PHE A 78 5.03 -9.59 4.01
N GLU A 79 5.68 -9.94 5.11
CA GLU A 79 5.18 -9.70 6.45
C GLU A 79 5.38 -8.25 6.88
N ALA A 80 4.39 -7.71 7.63
CA ALA A 80 4.54 -6.47 8.35
C ALA A 80 3.62 -6.43 9.58
N GLU A 81 4.19 -6.09 10.74
CA GLU A 81 3.45 -6.06 12.00
C GLU A 81 2.50 -4.86 12.11
N PHE A 82 2.79 -3.77 11.39
CA PHE A 82 1.95 -2.57 11.37
C PHE A 82 0.60 -2.75 10.67
N VAL A 83 0.38 -3.86 9.94
CA VAL A 83 -0.88 -4.14 9.26
C VAL A 83 -1.95 -4.51 10.28
N GLU A 84 -3.02 -3.72 10.34
CA GLU A 84 -4.15 -3.90 11.24
C GLU A 84 -5.35 -4.54 10.54
N SER A 85 -6.01 -5.49 11.21
CA SER A 85 -7.19 -6.18 10.67
C SER A 85 -8.38 -5.26 10.46
N GLY A 86 -8.52 -4.22 11.28
CA GLY A 86 -9.60 -3.23 11.21
C GLY A 86 -9.46 -2.20 10.08
N MET A 87 -8.29 -2.12 9.44
CA MET A 87 -8.00 -1.14 8.40
C MET A 87 -8.20 -1.72 6.99
N GLY A 88 -9.14 -1.15 6.23
CA GLY A 88 -9.40 -1.55 4.84
C GLY A 88 -9.73 -3.03 4.71
N THR A 89 -8.96 -3.75 3.90
CA THR A 89 -9.09 -5.20 3.70
C THR A 89 -8.23 -6.02 4.66
N GLY A 90 -7.44 -5.38 5.53
CA GLY A 90 -6.42 -6.05 6.35
C GLY A 90 -5.17 -6.47 5.56
N LEU A 91 -5.07 -6.06 4.27
CA LEU A 91 -3.87 -6.18 3.45
C LEU A 91 -3.52 -4.79 2.92
N VAL A 92 -2.24 -4.43 2.94
CA VAL A 92 -1.77 -3.10 2.58
C VAL A 92 -0.91 -3.15 1.31
N MET A 93 -1.23 -2.26 0.39
CA MET A 93 -0.46 -1.99 -0.81
C MET A 93 0.77 -1.16 -0.43
N SER A 94 1.97 -1.67 -0.73
CA SER A 94 3.23 -1.02 -0.40
C SER A 94 3.66 -0.02 -1.46
N VAL A 95 3.93 1.21 -1.02
CA VAL A 95 4.46 2.29 -1.87
C VAL A 95 5.62 3.01 -1.16
N PRO A 96 6.76 2.35 -1.00
CA PRO A 96 7.83 2.77 -0.08
C PRO A 96 8.49 4.10 -0.44
N ALA A 97 8.32 4.61 -1.66
CA ALA A 97 8.79 5.96 -1.99
C ALA A 97 7.94 7.08 -1.35
N HIS A 98 6.65 6.80 -1.04
CA HIS A 98 5.65 7.81 -0.67
C HIS A 98 4.89 7.47 0.63
N ALA A 99 5.26 6.39 1.31
CA ALA A 99 4.66 5.98 2.58
C ALA A 99 5.76 5.62 3.59
N PRO A 100 5.96 6.42 4.66
CA PRO A 100 7.01 6.20 5.65
C PRO A 100 6.98 4.82 6.30
N LYS A 101 5.78 4.32 6.65
CA LYS A 101 5.62 2.97 7.22
C LYS A 101 6.09 1.88 6.24
N ASP A 102 5.72 2.00 4.95
CA ASP A 102 6.15 1.06 3.91
C ASP A 102 7.66 1.11 3.67
N TYR A 103 8.21 2.33 3.65
CA TYR A 103 9.65 2.53 3.49
C TYR A 103 10.41 1.85 4.61
N GLN A 104 10.04 2.14 5.85
CA GLN A 104 10.75 1.59 7.00
C GLN A 104 10.61 0.06 7.09
N ALA A 105 9.41 -0.48 6.86
CA ALA A 105 9.20 -1.93 6.82
C ALA A 105 10.05 -2.62 5.73
N LEU A 106 10.21 -1.99 4.57
CA LEU A 106 11.10 -2.49 3.53
C LEU A 106 12.57 -2.44 3.97
N MET A 107 13.01 -1.37 4.63
CA MET A 107 14.37 -1.26 5.15
C MET A 107 14.64 -2.30 6.25
N ASP A 108 13.68 -2.56 7.13
CA ASP A 108 13.78 -3.60 8.16
C ASP A 108 13.97 -5.00 7.53
N LEU A 109 13.26 -5.33 6.46
CA LEU A 109 13.46 -6.58 5.73
C LEU A 109 14.83 -6.63 5.02
N LYS A 110 15.24 -5.52 4.40
CA LYS A 110 16.59 -5.44 3.77
C LYS A 110 17.69 -5.65 4.80
N SER A 111 17.58 -5.07 5.99
CA SER A 111 18.56 -5.23 7.07
C SER A 111 18.69 -6.68 7.58
N LYS A 112 17.59 -7.45 7.48
CA LYS A 112 17.57 -8.89 7.80
C LYS A 112 18.05 -9.78 6.63
N ASN A 113 18.60 -9.19 5.56
CA ASN A 113 19.04 -9.88 4.34
C ASN A 113 17.94 -10.71 3.66
N HIS A 114 16.70 -10.25 3.69
CA HIS A 114 15.60 -10.92 3.00
C HIS A 114 15.82 -10.88 1.48
N GLU A 115 16.03 -12.02 0.84
CA GLU A 115 16.50 -12.13 -0.54
C GLU A 115 15.66 -11.32 -1.55
N LEU A 116 14.33 -11.45 -1.50
CA LEU A 116 13.44 -10.73 -2.42
C LEU A 116 13.36 -9.23 -2.08
N ALA A 117 13.27 -8.88 -0.79
CA ALA A 117 13.19 -7.49 -0.37
C ALA A 117 14.46 -6.70 -0.74
N SER A 118 15.63 -7.35 -0.70
CA SER A 118 16.90 -6.72 -1.09
C SER A 118 16.94 -6.26 -2.55
N LYS A 119 16.14 -6.86 -3.42
CA LYS A 119 16.02 -6.53 -4.86
C LYS A 119 14.98 -5.44 -5.15
N ILE A 120 14.17 -5.06 -4.16
CA ILE A 120 13.12 -4.06 -4.35
C ILE A 120 13.69 -2.66 -4.14
N GLU A 121 13.51 -1.81 -5.14
CA GLU A 121 13.79 -0.39 -5.03
C GLU A 121 12.46 0.39 -4.95
N PRO A 122 12.37 1.40 -4.05
CA PRO A 122 11.22 2.30 -4.03
C PRO A 122 11.01 2.98 -5.38
N ILE A 123 9.77 3.06 -5.83
CA ILE A 123 9.41 3.65 -7.13
C ILE A 123 8.85 5.06 -6.87
N PRO A 124 9.64 6.14 -7.09
CA PRO A 124 9.15 7.51 -6.96
C PRO A 124 8.19 7.83 -8.11
N ILE A 125 7.02 8.35 -7.75
CA ILE A 125 5.94 8.71 -8.70
C ILE A 125 5.39 10.12 -8.46
N ILE A 126 5.73 10.74 -7.33
CA ILE A 126 5.32 12.09 -6.96
C ILE A 126 6.58 12.92 -6.71
N SER A 127 6.70 14.04 -7.41
CA SER A 127 7.73 15.04 -7.15
C SER A 127 7.16 16.10 -6.23
N THR A 128 7.83 16.35 -5.10
CA THR A 128 7.37 17.30 -4.07
C THR A 128 8.52 18.23 -3.68
N GLU A 129 8.28 19.54 -3.73
CA GLU A 129 9.29 20.55 -3.36
C GLU A 129 9.75 20.35 -1.91
N GLY A 130 11.07 20.41 -1.72
CA GLY A 130 11.70 20.22 -0.42
C GLY A 130 12.05 18.78 -0.05
N TYR A 131 11.76 17.82 -0.93
CA TYR A 131 12.16 16.42 -0.80
C TYR A 131 13.01 15.97 -1.99
N GLY A 132 13.83 14.96 -1.76
CA GLY A 132 14.58 14.27 -2.80
C GLY A 132 13.72 13.29 -3.61
N GLU A 133 14.39 12.34 -4.25
CA GLU A 133 13.74 11.37 -5.12
C GLU A 133 12.82 10.40 -4.35
N ILE A 134 13.14 10.09 -3.08
CA ILE A 134 12.37 9.19 -2.22
C ILE A 134 11.90 9.96 -0.98
N PRO A 135 10.79 10.70 -1.05
CA PRO A 135 10.31 11.55 0.04
C PRO A 135 10.09 10.81 1.37
N ALA A 136 9.65 9.55 1.33
CA ALA A 136 9.46 8.74 2.53
C ALA A 136 10.78 8.48 3.28
N LYS A 137 11.89 8.29 2.53
CA LYS A 137 13.23 8.19 3.11
C LYS A 137 13.61 9.48 3.82
N ASP A 138 13.46 10.61 3.12
CA ASP A 138 13.90 11.90 3.63
C ASP A 138 13.21 12.28 4.93
N VAL A 139 11.88 12.06 5.03
CA VAL A 139 11.14 12.36 6.25
C VAL A 139 11.48 11.40 7.39
N CYS A 140 11.70 10.11 7.10
CA CYS A 140 12.14 9.13 8.11
C CYS A 140 13.53 9.50 8.67
N GLU A 141 14.48 9.85 7.80
CA GLU A 141 15.82 10.29 8.22
C GLU A 141 15.76 11.59 9.02
N LYS A 142 14.98 12.58 8.58
CA LYS A 142 14.78 13.86 9.27
C LYS A 142 14.27 13.69 10.71
N LEU A 143 13.32 12.78 10.91
CA LEU A 143 12.73 12.52 12.23
C LEU A 143 13.51 11.45 13.04
N GLY A 144 14.49 10.80 12.43
CA GLY A 144 15.28 9.74 13.06
C GLY A 144 14.43 8.52 13.39
N VAL A 145 13.59 8.09 12.45
CA VAL A 145 12.82 6.84 12.53
C VAL A 145 13.79 5.65 12.48
N THR A 146 13.57 4.65 13.33
CA THR A 146 14.50 3.51 13.50
C THR A 146 13.96 2.18 12.98
N ASP A 147 12.64 1.96 13.03
CA ASP A 147 12.00 0.71 12.63
C ASP A 147 10.52 0.92 12.28
N GLN A 148 9.84 -0.13 11.79
CA GLN A 148 8.45 -0.06 11.32
C GLN A 148 7.39 0.15 12.43
N ILE A 149 7.77 0.08 13.70
CA ILE A 149 6.89 0.30 14.86
C ILE A 149 7.22 1.60 15.61
N ASP A 150 8.17 2.39 15.12
CA ASP A 150 8.54 3.68 15.72
C ASP A 150 7.33 4.64 15.72
N ALA A 151 7.01 5.19 16.89
CA ALA A 151 5.89 6.13 17.04
C ALA A 151 6.02 7.39 16.17
N LYS A 152 7.24 7.79 15.79
CA LYS A 152 7.50 8.92 14.88
C LYS A 152 6.97 8.69 13.46
N LEU A 153 6.66 7.45 13.09
CA LEU A 153 6.07 7.14 11.78
C LEU A 153 4.71 7.79 11.56
N GLU A 154 3.92 8.06 12.62
CA GLU A 154 2.68 8.81 12.47
C GLU A 154 2.97 10.25 12.02
N GLU A 155 3.86 10.95 12.73
CA GLU A 155 4.28 12.31 12.37
C GLU A 155 4.88 12.36 10.96
N ALA A 156 5.77 11.40 10.63
CA ALA A 156 6.35 11.29 9.30
C ALA A 156 5.29 11.12 8.21
N THR A 157 4.28 10.30 8.48
CA THR A 157 3.19 10.03 7.53
C THR A 157 2.31 11.27 7.33
N GLU A 158 1.92 11.94 8.40
CA GLU A 158 1.10 13.15 8.34
C GLU A 158 1.83 14.27 7.60
N GLU A 159 3.10 14.51 7.93
CA GLU A 159 3.93 15.53 7.27
C GLU A 159 4.01 15.27 5.77
N LEU A 160 4.43 14.06 5.38
CA LEU A 160 4.65 13.74 3.98
C LEU A 160 3.34 13.76 3.17
N TYR A 161 2.29 13.13 3.68
CA TYR A 161 1.02 13.04 2.96
C TYR A 161 0.39 14.41 2.72
N LEU A 162 0.45 15.31 3.71
CA LEU A 162 -0.01 16.68 3.54
C LEU A 162 0.81 17.43 2.48
N LYS A 163 2.13 17.30 2.51
CA LYS A 163 3.03 17.98 1.55
C LYS A 163 2.82 17.46 0.14
N GLU A 164 2.74 16.16 -0.05
CA GLU A 164 2.48 15.56 -1.37
C GLU A 164 1.09 15.92 -1.89
N PHE A 165 0.07 15.94 -1.03
CA PHE A 165 -1.29 16.30 -1.44
C PHE A 165 -1.37 17.75 -1.95
N VAL A 166 -0.74 18.68 -1.23
CA VAL A 166 -0.83 20.14 -1.54
C VAL A 166 0.12 20.54 -2.68
N ASN A 167 1.35 20.05 -2.65
CA ASN A 167 2.43 20.53 -3.51
C ASN A 167 2.94 19.49 -4.52
N GLY A 168 2.55 18.21 -4.34
CA GLY A 168 3.05 17.11 -5.17
C GLY A 168 2.51 17.15 -6.60
N LYS A 169 3.36 16.71 -7.54
CA LYS A 169 3.01 16.48 -8.94
C LYS A 169 3.38 15.07 -9.34
N LEU A 170 2.51 14.42 -10.09
CA LEU A 170 2.75 13.10 -10.66
C LEU A 170 3.84 13.19 -11.74
N ASN A 171 4.79 12.25 -11.72
CA ASN A 171 5.87 12.20 -12.69
C ASN A 171 5.53 11.30 -13.91
N GLU A 172 6.51 11.11 -14.80
CA GLU A 172 6.36 10.35 -16.05
C GLU A 172 5.97 8.88 -15.86
N LYS A 173 6.21 8.29 -14.68
CA LYS A 173 5.80 6.91 -14.37
C LYS A 173 4.28 6.75 -14.20
N CYS A 174 3.57 7.86 -14.06
CA CYS A 174 2.11 7.86 -13.96
C CYS A 174 1.40 7.93 -15.33
N GLY A 175 2.12 7.77 -16.43
CA GLY A 175 1.54 7.69 -17.79
C GLY A 175 0.71 8.93 -18.13
N ASP A 176 -0.56 8.72 -18.49
CA ASP A 176 -1.46 9.81 -18.92
C ASP A 176 -1.73 10.87 -17.83
N PHE A 177 -1.35 10.59 -16.58
CA PHE A 177 -1.52 11.50 -15.43
C PHE A 177 -0.28 12.34 -15.12
N VAL A 178 0.75 12.30 -15.96
CA VAL A 178 2.00 13.07 -15.79
C VAL A 178 1.72 14.56 -15.65
N ASN A 179 2.46 15.23 -14.74
CA ASN A 179 2.33 16.66 -14.38
C ASN A 179 1.02 17.07 -13.69
N GLU A 180 0.09 16.15 -13.48
CA GLU A 180 -1.09 16.44 -12.66
C GLU A 180 -0.67 16.71 -11.21
N LYS A 181 -1.26 17.72 -10.58
CA LYS A 181 -1.16 17.88 -9.12
C LYS A 181 -1.85 16.68 -8.43
N VAL A 182 -1.27 16.20 -7.34
CA VAL A 182 -1.81 15.06 -6.58
C VAL A 182 -3.28 15.27 -6.20
N GLU A 183 -3.65 16.48 -5.75
CA GLU A 183 -5.02 16.85 -5.39
C GLU A 183 -6.05 16.53 -6.51
N PHE A 184 -5.69 16.76 -7.76
CA PHE A 184 -6.56 16.52 -8.92
C PHE A 184 -6.33 15.15 -9.54
N GLY A 185 -5.07 14.72 -9.67
CA GLY A 185 -4.67 13.46 -10.27
C GLY A 185 -5.30 12.25 -9.57
N ARG A 186 -5.39 12.28 -8.23
CA ARG A 186 -6.02 11.22 -7.45
C ARG A 186 -7.48 10.95 -7.85
N ASN A 187 -8.25 11.99 -8.16
CA ASN A 187 -9.64 11.84 -8.57
C ASN A 187 -9.73 11.26 -9.99
N LYS A 188 -8.89 11.73 -10.92
CA LYS A 188 -8.81 11.21 -12.28
C LYS A 188 -8.41 9.73 -12.30
N ILE A 189 -7.42 9.35 -11.49
CA ILE A 189 -6.96 7.95 -11.38
C ILE A 189 -8.04 7.08 -10.75
N ARG A 190 -8.75 7.56 -9.72
CA ARG A 190 -9.90 6.83 -9.14
C ARG A 190 -10.98 6.57 -10.18
N ASP A 191 -11.32 7.57 -10.98
CA ASP A 191 -12.37 7.42 -11.98
C ASP A 191 -11.91 6.51 -13.13
N TRP A 192 -10.67 6.63 -13.59
CA TRP A 192 -10.05 5.71 -14.53
C TRP A 192 -10.04 4.24 -14.04
N LEU A 193 -9.81 3.99 -12.73
CA LEU A 193 -9.89 2.65 -12.15
C LEU A 193 -11.32 2.07 -12.18
N LYS A 194 -12.35 2.92 -12.01
CA LYS A 194 -13.74 2.48 -12.11
C LYS A 194 -14.14 2.08 -13.53
N ASP A 195 -13.60 2.77 -14.53
CA ASP A 195 -13.89 2.49 -15.95
C ASP A 195 -13.23 1.19 -16.44
N LYS A 196 -12.23 0.67 -15.68
CA LYS A 196 -11.55 -0.59 -16.00
C LYS A 196 -12.19 -1.83 -15.34
N ASN A 197 -13.06 -1.65 -14.38
CA ASN A 197 -13.79 -2.70 -13.68
C ASN A 197 -15.28 -2.67 -14.06
#